data_482d9a272d994b52a0286c49031a74ef
#
_entry.id   482d9a272d994b52a0286c49031a74ef
#
_cell.length_a   1.000
_cell.length_b   1.000
_cell.length_c   1.000
_cell.angle_alpha   90.00
_cell.angle_beta   90.00
_cell.angle_gamma   90.00
#
_symmetry.space_group_name_H-M   'P 1'
#
loop_
_entity.id
_entity.type
_entity.pdbx_description
1 polymer ?
#
loop_
_entity_poly.entity_id
_entity_poly.type
_entity_poly.pdbx_seq_one_letter_code
_entity_poly.pdbx_strand_id
1 'polypeptide(L)'
;MSGLPRATPSNRRTIAVASLCAVAVFACLGGSAQAADAQHAYPKLFGTNETRSENISTFPKWTDMLTRHRAEEKRGDPPCTPTRFSRCSIADWLGFLDAEKSKDRPTQLADVNNFLNLHPYVFDKLNYWQTPREFALHDGDCKDYSIAKYFSLKYLGWDTEDLRVVVVQDLNLRVAHAVLAVYINGAIMILDNQARQIVRAHSIRHYQPYYSINESSWWLHKPS
;
A
#
# COMPACT_ATOMS: atom_id res chain seq x y z
N MET A 1 -70.40 28.98 34.90
CA MET A 1 -71.66 29.19 34.20
C MET A 1 -71.54 28.66 32.83
N SER A 2 -72.35 27.64 32.59
CA SER A 2 -73.08 27.29 31.41
C SER A 2 -72.25 26.95 30.16
N GLY A 3 -72.42 25.86 29.52
CA GLY A 3 -73.35 24.77 29.52
C GLY A 3 -73.12 24.03 28.20
N LEU A 4 -73.15 22.73 28.26
CA LEU A 4 -73.19 21.81 27.10
C LEU A 4 -74.47 22.02 26.26
N PRO A 5 -74.50 21.58 25.01
CA PRO A 5 -75.27 20.36 24.84
C PRO A 5 -74.70 19.27 23.90
N ARG A 6 -75.20 18.09 24.15
CA ARG A 6 -75.07 16.84 23.40
C ARG A 6 -75.67 16.94 21.98
N ALA A 7 -75.15 16.13 21.07
CA ALA A 7 -75.85 15.66 19.91
C ALA A 7 -75.49 14.19 19.60
N THR A 8 -76.52 13.46 19.27
CA THR A 8 -76.77 12.02 19.16
C THR A 8 -76.19 11.37 17.91
N PRO A 9 -76.16 10.01 17.84
CA PRO A 9 -75.39 9.24 16.85
C PRO A 9 -76.22 9.02 15.56
N SER A 10 -75.48 8.99 14.43
CA SER A 10 -76.03 8.58 13.13
C SER A 10 -75.36 7.29 12.69
N ASN A 11 -76.23 6.30 12.59
CA ASN A 11 -76.00 4.93 12.11
C ASN A 11 -75.87 4.92 10.61
N ARG A 12 -74.75 4.50 10.03
CA ARG A 12 -74.64 4.14 8.60
C ARG A 12 -73.73 2.90 8.40
N ARG A 13 -74.43 1.87 8.12
CA ARG A 13 -74.20 0.67 7.30
C ARG A 13 -72.80 0.36 6.82
N THR A 14 -72.34 -0.74 7.33
CA THR A 14 -71.19 -1.54 6.85
C THR A 14 -71.42 -2.01 5.40
N ILE A 15 -70.48 -1.70 4.53
CA ILE A 15 -70.30 -2.39 3.26
C ILE A 15 -68.93 -3.08 3.34
N ALA A 16 -68.97 -4.40 3.43
CA ALA A 16 -67.80 -5.26 3.35
C ALA A 16 -67.34 -5.32 1.88
N VAL A 17 -66.20 -4.75 1.61
CA VAL A 17 -65.46 -5.01 0.35
C VAL A 17 -64.37 -5.99 0.66
N ALA A 18 -64.56 -7.20 0.17
CA ALA A 18 -63.53 -8.24 0.17
C ALA A 18 -62.42 -7.84 -0.80
N SER A 19 -61.30 -7.44 -0.26
CA SER A 19 -60.11 -7.18 -1.06
C SER A 19 -59.23 -8.44 -1.09
N LEU A 20 -59.18 -9.09 -2.25
CA LEU A 20 -58.24 -10.17 -2.50
C LEU A 20 -56.83 -9.59 -2.47
N CYS A 21 -56.09 -9.90 -1.41
CA CYS A 21 -54.63 -9.72 -1.42
C CYS A 21 -53.99 -10.79 -2.29
N ALA A 22 -53.64 -10.46 -3.52
CA ALA A 22 -52.71 -11.24 -4.32
C ALA A 22 -51.32 -11.12 -3.69
N VAL A 23 -50.87 -12.20 -3.04
CA VAL A 23 -49.46 -12.30 -2.58
C VAL A 23 -48.58 -12.53 -3.81
N ALA A 24 -48.00 -11.47 -4.30
CA ALA A 24 -46.90 -11.57 -5.27
C ALA A 24 -45.66 -12.07 -4.51
N VAL A 25 -45.35 -13.36 -4.66
CA VAL A 25 -44.06 -13.94 -4.25
C VAL A 25 -43.02 -13.39 -5.20
N PHE A 26 -42.35 -12.33 -4.79
CA PHE A 26 -41.12 -11.89 -5.43
C PHE A 26 -40.02 -12.92 -5.07
N ALA A 27 -39.77 -13.86 -5.97
CA ALA A 27 -38.58 -14.67 -5.93
C ALA A 27 -37.37 -13.73 -6.08
N CYS A 28 -36.77 -13.34 -4.98
CA CYS A 28 -35.44 -12.76 -4.98
C CYS A 28 -34.48 -13.82 -5.52
N LEU A 29 -34.26 -13.81 -6.84
CA LEU A 29 -33.08 -14.40 -7.43
C LEU A 29 -31.90 -13.67 -6.77
N GLY A 30 -31.30 -14.32 -5.79
CA GLY A 30 -30.03 -13.94 -5.22
C GLY A 30 -28.96 -14.00 -6.30
N GLY A 31 -28.87 -12.93 -7.08
CA GLY A 31 -27.67 -12.64 -7.82
C GLY A 31 -26.62 -12.35 -6.77
N SER A 32 -25.76 -13.33 -6.48
CA SER A 32 -24.44 -13.07 -5.94
C SER A 32 -23.82 -12.03 -6.84
N ALA A 33 -23.87 -10.78 -6.41
CA ALA A 33 -23.00 -9.75 -6.93
C ALA A 33 -21.59 -10.27 -6.62
N GLN A 34 -21.02 -11.00 -7.55
CA GLN A 34 -19.59 -11.00 -7.73
C GLN A 34 -19.28 -9.52 -7.91
N ALA A 35 -18.81 -8.89 -6.81
CA ALA A 35 -18.03 -7.67 -6.92
C ALA A 35 -16.90 -8.07 -7.86
N ALA A 36 -17.09 -7.77 -9.14
CA ALA A 36 -16.07 -7.92 -10.13
C ALA A 36 -14.94 -7.06 -9.61
N ASP A 37 -13.83 -7.71 -9.26
CA ASP A 37 -12.51 -7.13 -9.24
C ASP A 37 -12.32 -6.39 -10.57
N ALA A 38 -12.76 -5.16 -10.61
CA ALA A 38 -12.23 -4.17 -11.53
C ALA A 38 -10.83 -3.82 -11.02
N GLN A 39 -10.00 -4.84 -10.83
CA GLN A 39 -8.58 -4.69 -10.75
C GLN A 39 -8.20 -3.97 -12.03
N HIS A 40 -7.75 -2.74 -11.88
CA HIS A 40 -7.09 -2.06 -12.96
C HIS A 40 -6.07 -3.04 -13.51
N ALA A 41 -6.28 -3.49 -14.75
CA ALA A 41 -5.42 -4.48 -15.36
C ALA A 41 -4.05 -3.80 -15.58
N TYR A 42 -3.21 -3.84 -14.56
CA TYR A 42 -1.83 -3.38 -14.68
C TYR A 42 -1.08 -4.28 -15.66
N PRO A 43 -0.12 -3.73 -16.39
CA PRO A 43 0.76 -4.55 -17.20
C PRO A 43 1.53 -5.53 -16.31
N LYS A 44 2.00 -6.64 -16.89
CA LYS A 44 2.84 -7.60 -16.17
C LYS A 44 4.14 -6.93 -15.71
N LEU A 45 4.48 -7.06 -14.42
CA LEU A 45 5.73 -6.52 -13.89
C LEU A 45 6.93 -7.18 -14.58
N PHE A 46 7.75 -6.37 -15.24
CA PHE A 46 8.87 -6.79 -16.08
C PHE A 46 8.50 -7.88 -17.11
N GLY A 47 7.22 -7.95 -17.55
CA GLY A 47 6.76 -8.93 -18.54
C GLY A 47 6.60 -10.35 -18.02
N THR A 48 6.57 -10.58 -16.71
CA THR A 48 6.49 -11.93 -16.11
C THR A 48 5.06 -12.36 -15.77
N ASN A 49 4.84 -13.66 -15.64
CA ASN A 49 3.63 -14.22 -15.05
C ASN A 49 3.79 -14.28 -13.53
N GLU A 50 2.74 -13.87 -12.80
CA GLU A 50 2.74 -13.76 -11.35
C GLU A 50 1.86 -14.84 -10.72
N THR A 51 2.33 -15.43 -9.63
CA THR A 51 1.52 -16.30 -8.75
C THR A 51 1.51 -15.71 -7.35
N ARG A 52 0.34 -15.23 -6.91
CA ARG A 52 0.15 -14.61 -5.58
C ARG A 52 0.02 -15.67 -4.48
N SER A 53 0.56 -15.37 -3.32
CA SER A 53 0.35 -16.11 -2.07
C SER A 53 0.24 -15.11 -0.90
N GLU A 54 -0.64 -15.38 0.04
CA GLU A 54 -0.80 -14.57 1.26
C GLU A 54 0.09 -15.07 2.41
N ASN A 55 0.80 -16.17 2.20
CA ASN A 55 1.69 -16.72 3.23
C ASN A 55 3.05 -16.02 3.21
N ILE A 56 3.12 -14.81 3.79
CA ILE A 56 4.36 -14.04 3.90
C ILE A 56 5.35 -14.62 4.93
N SER A 57 4.94 -15.60 5.77
CA SER A 57 5.84 -16.24 6.73
C SER A 57 6.99 -17.01 6.07
N THR A 58 6.87 -17.28 4.77
CA THR A 58 7.95 -17.81 3.93
C THR A 58 9.18 -16.88 3.90
N PHE A 59 9.01 -15.60 4.23
CA PHE A 59 10.07 -14.58 4.22
C PHE A 59 10.39 -14.10 5.64
N PRO A 60 11.15 -14.85 6.45
CA PRO A 60 11.38 -14.53 7.86
C PRO A 60 12.07 -13.19 8.07
N LYS A 61 12.96 -12.75 7.16
CA LYS A 61 13.63 -11.45 7.27
C LYS A 61 12.65 -10.27 7.06
N TRP A 62 11.69 -10.44 6.15
CA TRP A 62 10.62 -9.47 5.94
C TRP A 62 9.69 -9.40 7.14
N THR A 63 9.22 -10.53 7.65
CA THR A 63 8.31 -10.58 8.80
C THR A 63 8.97 -10.10 10.10
N ASP A 64 10.26 -10.36 10.29
CA ASP A 64 11.05 -9.81 11.40
C ASP A 64 11.15 -8.28 11.28
N MET A 65 11.51 -7.76 10.11
CA MET A 65 11.55 -6.31 9.84
C MET A 65 10.18 -5.67 10.12
N LEU A 66 9.07 -6.27 9.65
CA LEU A 66 7.73 -5.77 9.93
C LEU A 66 7.41 -5.74 11.43
N THR A 67 7.85 -6.76 12.17
CA THR A 67 7.63 -6.84 13.62
C THR A 67 8.35 -5.71 14.35
N ARG A 68 9.63 -5.48 13.99
CA ARG A 68 10.44 -4.37 14.56
C ARG A 68 9.85 -3.01 14.18
N HIS A 69 9.50 -2.81 12.92
CA HIS A 69 8.89 -1.57 12.45
C HIS A 69 7.61 -1.21 13.21
N ARG A 70 6.69 -2.18 13.38
CA ARG A 70 5.46 -1.98 14.17
C ARG A 70 5.75 -1.69 15.66
N ALA A 71 6.79 -2.27 16.22
CA ALA A 71 7.21 -1.98 17.60
C ALA A 71 7.78 -0.56 17.73
N GLU A 72 8.54 -0.11 16.72
CA GLU A 72 9.05 1.26 16.64
C GLU A 72 7.92 2.30 16.53
N GLU A 73 6.93 2.06 15.66
CA GLU A 73 5.77 2.93 15.52
C GLU A 73 4.98 3.08 16.82
N LYS A 74 4.77 1.97 17.55
CA LYS A 74 4.07 2.00 18.85
C LYS A 74 4.86 2.75 19.93
N ARG A 75 6.18 2.64 19.92
CA ARG A 75 7.05 3.31 20.90
C ARG A 75 7.14 4.81 20.62
N GLY A 76 6.99 5.21 19.36
CA GLY A 76 7.27 6.56 18.91
C GLY A 76 8.78 6.89 18.94
N ASP A 77 9.10 8.10 18.54
CA ASP A 77 10.47 8.58 18.47
C ASP A 77 10.76 9.53 19.63
N PRO A 78 11.88 9.37 20.34
CA PRO A 78 12.26 10.30 21.39
C PRO A 78 12.54 11.68 20.78
N PRO A 79 12.32 12.77 21.54
CA PRO A 79 12.73 14.10 21.11
C PRO A 79 14.21 14.11 20.72
N CYS A 80 14.50 14.68 19.57
CA CYS A 80 15.86 14.81 19.08
C CYS A 80 16.27 16.28 19.02
N THR A 81 17.44 16.61 19.58
CA THR A 81 18.08 17.91 19.41
C THR A 81 19.34 17.71 18.60
N PRO A 82 19.46 18.33 17.41
CA PRO A 82 20.66 18.24 16.60
C PRO A 82 21.87 18.77 17.36
N THR A 83 22.99 18.06 17.25
CA THR A 83 24.27 18.50 17.81
C THR A 83 25.33 18.51 16.71
N ARG A 84 26.53 19.02 17.01
CA ARG A 84 27.66 18.99 16.09
C ARG A 84 28.02 17.55 15.61
N PHE A 85 27.68 16.54 16.41
CA PHE A 85 28.07 15.14 16.19
C PHE A 85 26.88 14.21 15.96
N SER A 86 25.65 14.68 16.02
CA SER A 86 24.44 13.87 15.84
C SER A 86 23.40 14.62 15.02
N ARG A 87 22.97 14.00 13.94
CA ARG A 87 21.83 14.46 13.14
C ARG A 87 20.56 13.85 13.71
N CYS A 88 19.44 14.53 13.49
CA CYS A 88 18.11 14.03 13.82
C CYS A 88 17.47 13.32 12.62
N SER A 89 18.17 12.36 12.04
CA SER A 89 17.81 11.75 10.75
C SER A 89 16.38 11.19 10.70
N ILE A 90 15.88 10.62 11.80
CA ILE A 90 14.48 10.16 11.87
C ILE A 90 13.52 11.36 11.84
N ALA A 91 13.78 12.40 12.61
CA ALA A 91 12.96 13.60 12.63
C ALA A 91 13.01 14.35 11.30
N ASP A 92 14.18 14.39 10.66
CA ASP A 92 14.34 14.97 9.32
C ASP A 92 13.54 14.20 8.27
N TRP A 93 13.58 12.86 8.31
CA TRP A 93 12.77 12.00 7.44
C TRP A 93 11.27 12.18 7.67
N LEU A 94 10.79 12.18 8.94
CA LEU A 94 9.38 12.39 9.24
C LEU A 94 8.91 13.80 8.87
N GLY A 95 9.73 14.83 9.12
CA GLY A 95 9.45 16.20 8.72
C GLY A 95 9.35 16.37 7.20
N PHE A 96 10.21 15.68 6.44
CA PHE A 96 10.11 15.59 5.00
C PHE A 96 8.77 14.95 4.61
N LEU A 97 8.40 13.80 5.17
CA LEU A 97 7.14 13.13 4.84
C LEU A 97 5.91 13.98 5.18
N ASP A 98 5.92 14.71 6.30
CA ASP A 98 4.83 15.61 6.65
C ASP A 98 4.64 16.73 5.61
N ALA A 99 5.73 17.25 5.06
CA ALA A 99 5.69 18.25 3.99
C ALA A 99 5.17 17.67 2.66
N GLU A 100 5.34 16.37 2.44
CA GLU A 100 4.86 15.68 1.22
C GLU A 100 3.36 15.38 1.24
N LYS A 101 2.70 15.34 2.40
CA LYS A 101 1.28 14.93 2.54
C LYS A 101 0.30 15.68 1.64
N SER A 102 0.56 16.95 1.38
CA SER A 102 -0.33 17.81 0.56
C SER A 102 -0.03 17.74 -0.95
N LYS A 103 1.04 17.07 -1.36
CA LYS A 103 1.43 16.99 -2.75
C LYS A 103 0.68 15.88 -3.50
N ASP A 104 0.61 16.01 -4.83
CA ASP A 104 0.04 14.97 -5.68
C ASP A 104 0.90 13.69 -5.70
N ARG A 105 0.28 12.56 -6.05
CA ARG A 105 0.91 11.23 -6.07
C ARG A 105 2.19 11.16 -6.92
N PRO A 106 2.24 11.67 -8.16
CA PRO A 106 3.46 11.68 -8.96
C PRO A 106 4.61 12.46 -8.30
N THR A 107 4.31 13.62 -7.71
CA THR A 107 5.30 14.43 -6.98
C THR A 107 5.81 13.68 -5.74
N GLN A 108 4.92 13.08 -4.95
CA GLN A 108 5.31 12.24 -3.80
C GLN A 108 6.29 11.13 -4.20
N LEU A 109 6.05 10.43 -5.32
CA LEU A 109 6.96 9.40 -5.81
C LEU A 109 8.35 9.95 -6.13
N ALA A 110 8.41 11.06 -6.86
CA ALA A 110 9.66 11.67 -7.26
C ALA A 110 10.45 12.16 -6.04
N ASP A 111 9.79 12.84 -5.12
CA ASP A 111 10.42 13.44 -3.95
C ASP A 111 10.88 12.37 -2.96
N VAL A 112 10.08 11.33 -2.70
CA VAL A 112 10.48 10.17 -1.86
C VAL A 112 11.69 9.45 -2.47
N ASN A 113 11.67 9.19 -3.78
CA ASN A 113 12.82 8.56 -4.44
C ASN A 113 14.08 9.41 -4.31
N ASN A 114 13.97 10.71 -4.59
CA ASN A 114 15.11 11.62 -4.55
C ASN A 114 15.65 11.80 -3.13
N PHE A 115 14.78 12.01 -2.15
CA PHE A 115 15.18 12.20 -0.75
C PHE A 115 15.96 10.99 -0.22
N LEU A 116 15.40 9.79 -0.38
CA LEU A 116 16.04 8.59 0.14
C LEU A 116 17.30 8.22 -0.65
N ASN A 117 17.37 8.53 -1.95
CA ASN A 117 18.59 8.32 -2.75
C ASN A 117 19.75 9.27 -2.39
N LEU A 118 19.56 10.25 -1.50
CA LEU A 118 20.65 11.05 -0.95
C LEU A 118 21.45 10.31 0.13
N HIS A 119 20.93 9.25 0.68
CA HIS A 119 21.65 8.42 1.66
C HIS A 119 22.83 7.73 1.01
N PRO A 120 23.96 7.57 1.71
CA PRO A 120 25.07 6.74 1.25
C PRO A 120 24.67 5.26 1.09
N TYR A 121 25.18 4.62 0.05
CA TYR A 121 25.01 3.18 -0.12
C TYR A 121 26.01 2.43 0.77
N VAL A 122 25.50 1.58 1.66
CA VAL A 122 26.29 0.77 2.60
C VAL A 122 25.93 -0.70 2.39
N PHE A 123 26.85 -1.47 1.80
CA PHE A 123 26.63 -2.88 1.55
C PHE A 123 26.62 -3.70 2.84
N ASP A 124 25.53 -4.43 3.07
CA ASP A 124 25.36 -5.31 4.23
C ASP A 124 25.68 -6.78 3.90
N LYS A 125 26.82 -7.28 4.39
CA LYS A 125 27.24 -8.67 4.22
C LYS A 125 26.35 -9.69 4.95
N LEU A 126 25.64 -9.26 5.99
CA LEU A 126 24.77 -10.14 6.79
C LEU A 126 23.37 -10.28 6.20
N ASN A 127 23.06 -9.49 5.16
CA ASN A 127 21.75 -9.45 4.56
C ASN A 127 20.64 -9.23 5.62
N TYR A 128 20.88 -8.25 6.51
CA TYR A 128 19.91 -7.78 7.49
C TYR A 128 18.93 -6.80 6.81
N TRP A 129 17.65 -6.95 7.07
CA TRP A 129 16.61 -6.09 6.48
C TRP A 129 16.23 -5.01 7.50
N GLN A 130 16.67 -3.79 7.23
CA GLN A 130 16.47 -2.67 8.14
C GLN A 130 15.03 -2.15 8.11
N THR A 131 14.56 -1.66 9.27
CA THR A 131 13.37 -0.81 9.31
C THR A 131 13.67 0.55 8.70
N PRO A 132 12.65 1.35 8.32
CA PRO A 132 12.90 2.72 7.84
C PRO A 132 13.66 3.60 8.82
N ARG A 133 13.44 3.41 10.14
CA ARG A 133 14.16 4.15 11.19
C ARG A 133 15.61 3.72 11.29
N GLU A 134 15.88 2.43 11.22
CA GLU A 134 17.25 1.91 11.17
C GLU A 134 17.99 2.43 9.93
N PHE A 135 17.33 2.41 8.75
CA PHE A 135 17.89 2.98 7.52
C PHE A 135 18.21 4.47 7.66
N ALA A 136 17.29 5.26 8.23
CA ALA A 136 17.53 6.70 8.46
C ALA A 136 18.73 6.98 9.38
N LEU A 137 19.08 6.03 10.29
CA LEU A 137 20.20 6.15 11.21
C LEU A 137 21.52 5.61 10.67
N HIS A 138 21.47 4.57 9.85
CA HIS A 138 22.65 3.75 9.53
C HIS A 138 22.95 3.64 8.04
N ASP A 139 22.10 4.24 7.18
CA ASP A 139 22.14 4.02 5.74
C ASP A 139 21.96 2.52 5.40
N GLY A 140 22.07 2.08 4.15
CA GLY A 140 21.84 0.68 3.82
C GLY A 140 22.11 0.34 2.37
N ASP A 141 21.71 -0.86 1.97
CA ASP A 141 21.81 -1.32 0.59
C ASP A 141 20.44 -1.34 -0.12
N CYS A 142 20.38 -1.85 -1.35
CA CYS A 142 19.22 -1.75 -2.24
C CYS A 142 17.88 -2.19 -1.60
N LYS A 143 17.90 -3.24 -0.78
CA LYS A 143 16.70 -3.71 -0.08
C LYS A 143 16.19 -2.70 0.95
N ASP A 144 17.12 -2.05 1.67
CA ASP A 144 16.80 -1.12 2.74
C ASP A 144 16.25 0.20 2.18
N TYR A 145 16.82 0.68 1.05
CA TYR A 145 16.23 1.77 0.26
C TYR A 145 14.79 1.45 -0.18
N SER A 146 14.58 0.24 -0.70
CA SER A 146 13.25 -0.17 -1.18
C SER A 146 12.23 -0.24 -0.05
N ILE A 147 12.63 -0.74 1.12
CA ILE A 147 11.82 -0.78 2.35
C ILE A 147 11.52 0.65 2.85
N ALA A 148 12.54 1.51 2.94
CA ALA A 148 12.36 2.89 3.38
C ALA A 148 11.41 3.66 2.45
N LYS A 149 11.52 3.50 1.13
CA LYS A 149 10.60 4.08 0.14
C LYS A 149 9.18 3.52 0.29
N TYR A 150 9.05 2.21 0.48
CA TYR A 150 7.76 1.54 0.70
C TYR A 150 7.02 2.17 1.89
N PHE A 151 7.64 2.22 3.07
CA PHE A 151 7.00 2.78 4.26
C PHE A 151 6.87 4.29 4.24
N SER A 152 7.71 5.01 3.54
CA SER A 152 7.51 6.44 3.27
C SER A 152 6.21 6.68 2.50
N LEU A 153 5.95 5.90 1.45
CA LEU A 153 4.70 5.98 0.70
C LEU A 153 3.50 5.51 1.52
N LYS A 154 3.67 4.46 2.36
CA LYS A 154 2.63 4.05 3.32
C LYS A 154 2.26 5.18 4.27
N TYR A 155 3.24 5.90 4.83
CA TYR A 155 3.02 7.07 5.68
C TYR A 155 2.23 8.18 4.97
N LEU A 156 2.44 8.34 3.67
CA LEU A 156 1.73 9.28 2.80
C LEU A 156 0.33 8.78 2.37
N GLY A 157 -0.13 7.64 2.90
CA GLY A 157 -1.46 7.10 2.65
C GLY A 157 -1.60 6.34 1.33
N TRP A 158 -0.51 5.73 0.81
CA TRP A 158 -0.60 4.80 -0.30
C TRP A 158 -1.08 3.43 0.17
N ASP A 159 -1.89 2.77 -0.64
CA ASP A 159 -2.38 1.44 -0.31
C ASP A 159 -1.29 0.37 -0.39
N THR A 160 -1.41 -0.65 0.46
CA THR A 160 -0.51 -1.81 0.46
C THR A 160 -0.52 -2.53 -0.90
N GLU A 161 -1.68 -2.61 -1.55
CA GLU A 161 -1.82 -3.31 -2.84
C GLU A 161 -1.14 -2.56 -3.99
N ASP A 162 -0.91 -1.25 -3.85
CA ASP A 162 -0.21 -0.43 -4.85
C ASP A 162 1.32 -0.49 -4.73
N LEU A 163 1.85 -1.15 -3.70
CA LEU A 163 3.27 -1.12 -3.37
C LEU A 163 3.84 -2.52 -3.24
N ARG A 164 4.99 -2.79 -3.91
CA ARG A 164 5.70 -4.06 -3.77
C ARG A 164 7.21 -3.85 -3.77
N VAL A 165 7.89 -4.34 -2.76
CA VAL A 165 9.34 -4.53 -2.81
C VAL A 165 9.61 -5.70 -3.73
N VAL A 166 10.46 -5.50 -4.74
CA VAL A 166 10.74 -6.49 -5.79
C VAL A 166 12.20 -6.87 -5.72
N VAL A 167 12.47 -8.16 -5.56
CA VAL A 167 13.82 -8.71 -5.68
C VAL A 167 14.03 -9.20 -7.09
N VAL A 168 15.07 -8.69 -7.74
CA VAL A 168 15.41 -8.96 -9.14
C VAL A 168 16.85 -9.48 -9.28
N GLN A 169 17.12 -10.16 -10.36
CA GLN A 169 18.47 -10.29 -10.92
C GLN A 169 18.69 -9.12 -11.88
N ASP A 170 19.70 -8.33 -11.61
CA ASP A 170 20.20 -7.39 -12.61
C ASP A 170 21.11 -8.15 -13.59
N LEU A 171 20.68 -8.27 -14.83
CA LEU A 171 21.39 -9.02 -15.87
C LEU A 171 22.63 -8.28 -16.39
N ASN A 172 22.66 -6.94 -16.28
CA ASN A 172 23.80 -6.13 -16.68
C ASN A 172 24.95 -6.24 -15.67
N LEU A 173 24.62 -6.09 -14.38
CA LEU A 173 25.59 -6.14 -13.30
C LEU A 173 25.84 -7.57 -12.80
N ARG A 174 24.96 -8.52 -13.13
CA ARG A 174 24.97 -9.93 -12.70
C ARG A 174 24.92 -10.10 -11.19
N VAL A 175 24.18 -9.22 -10.52
CA VAL A 175 23.97 -9.25 -9.07
C VAL A 175 22.49 -9.25 -8.72
N ALA A 176 22.15 -9.75 -7.55
CA ALA A 176 20.83 -9.57 -6.98
C ALA A 176 20.63 -8.09 -6.62
N HIS A 177 19.45 -7.57 -6.88
CA HIS A 177 19.09 -6.19 -6.61
C HIS A 177 17.65 -6.11 -6.05
N ALA A 178 17.30 -5.02 -5.42
CA ALA A 178 15.95 -4.78 -4.93
C ALA A 178 15.48 -3.36 -5.30
N VAL A 179 14.23 -3.27 -5.73
CA VAL A 179 13.58 -2.00 -6.12
C VAL A 179 12.18 -1.92 -5.54
N LEU A 180 11.60 -0.74 -5.49
CA LEU A 180 10.17 -0.58 -5.19
C LEU A 180 9.38 -0.43 -6.49
N ALA A 181 8.40 -1.30 -6.68
CA ALA A 181 7.37 -1.17 -7.72
C ALA A 181 6.14 -0.49 -7.14
N VAL A 182 5.65 0.54 -7.83
CA VAL A 182 4.48 1.33 -7.45
C VAL A 182 3.46 1.28 -8.58
N TYR A 183 2.27 0.80 -8.27
CA TYR A 183 1.15 0.66 -9.19
C TYR A 183 0.30 1.93 -9.16
N ILE A 184 0.27 2.67 -10.25
CA ILE A 184 -0.43 3.96 -10.32
C ILE A 184 -0.93 4.23 -11.75
N ASN A 185 -2.20 4.63 -11.87
CA ASN A 185 -2.81 5.07 -13.13
C ASN A 185 -2.59 4.10 -14.31
N GLY A 186 -2.72 2.78 -14.05
CA GLY A 186 -2.53 1.74 -15.05
C GLY A 186 -1.08 1.51 -15.49
N ALA A 187 -0.11 2.08 -14.79
CA ALA A 187 1.32 1.89 -15.00
C ALA A 187 2.01 1.36 -13.75
N ILE A 188 3.13 0.66 -13.94
CA ILE A 188 4.01 0.27 -12.83
C ILE A 188 5.26 1.13 -12.91
N MET A 189 5.47 1.94 -11.87
CA MET A 189 6.62 2.83 -11.75
C MET A 189 7.67 2.18 -10.83
N ILE A 190 8.94 2.29 -11.21
CA ILE A 190 10.05 1.72 -10.44
C ILE A 190 10.84 2.84 -9.77
N LEU A 191 10.93 2.75 -8.44
CA LEU A 191 11.79 3.58 -7.61
C LEU A 191 13.04 2.77 -7.26
N ASP A 192 14.17 3.24 -7.76
CA ASP A 192 15.45 2.55 -7.66
C ASP A 192 16.49 3.46 -6.99
N ASN A 193 17.35 2.91 -6.14
CA ASN A 193 18.45 3.67 -5.55
C ASN A 193 19.60 3.95 -6.54
N GLN A 194 19.68 3.18 -7.62
CA GLN A 194 20.67 3.37 -8.69
C GLN A 194 20.22 4.39 -9.75
N ALA A 195 18.95 4.79 -9.75
CA ALA A 195 18.38 5.69 -10.74
C ALA A 195 17.71 6.91 -10.10
N ARG A 196 18.10 8.11 -10.57
CA ARG A 196 17.43 9.35 -10.14
C ARG A 196 16.00 9.44 -10.68
N GLN A 197 15.83 9.01 -11.93
CA GLN A 197 14.54 9.10 -12.60
C GLN A 197 13.71 7.85 -12.32
N ILE A 198 12.46 8.08 -11.96
CA ILE A 198 11.48 7.01 -11.89
C ILE A 198 11.07 6.65 -13.31
N VAL A 199 11.13 5.37 -13.64
CA VAL A 199 10.82 4.85 -14.96
C VAL A 199 9.72 3.80 -14.89
N ARG A 200 9.03 3.58 -16.00
CA ARG A 200 8.04 2.51 -16.10
C ARG A 200 8.73 1.14 -16.14
N ALA A 201 8.19 0.16 -15.44
CA ALA A 201 8.76 -1.19 -15.37
C ALA A 201 9.02 -1.80 -16.75
N HIS A 202 8.11 -1.59 -17.72
CA HIS A 202 8.25 -2.16 -19.07
C HIS A 202 9.43 -1.58 -19.87
N SER A 203 9.98 -0.44 -19.48
CA SER A 203 11.18 0.13 -20.13
C SER A 203 12.50 -0.45 -19.60
N ILE A 204 12.47 -1.14 -18.47
CA ILE A 204 13.64 -1.81 -17.91
C ILE A 204 13.71 -3.24 -18.47
N ARG A 205 14.77 -3.54 -19.23
CA ARG A 205 14.93 -4.82 -19.93
C ARG A 205 15.89 -5.79 -19.25
N HIS A 206 16.66 -5.29 -18.29
CA HIS A 206 17.73 -6.06 -17.64
C HIS A 206 17.35 -6.54 -16.23
N TYR A 207 16.14 -6.26 -15.75
CA TYR A 207 15.66 -6.81 -14.48
C TYR A 207 14.82 -8.05 -14.71
N GLN A 208 15.28 -9.15 -14.12
CA GLN A 208 14.55 -10.41 -14.07
C GLN A 208 14.05 -10.64 -12.64
N PRO A 209 12.75 -10.46 -12.36
CA PRO A 209 12.25 -10.57 -11.00
C PRO A 209 12.20 -12.03 -10.55
N TYR A 210 12.59 -12.27 -9.31
CA TYR A 210 12.41 -13.53 -8.61
C TYR A 210 11.06 -13.55 -7.89
N TYR A 211 10.85 -12.56 -7.03
CA TYR A 211 9.60 -12.37 -6.29
C TYR A 211 9.40 -10.89 -5.95
N SER A 212 8.15 -10.56 -5.67
CA SER A 212 7.79 -9.28 -5.05
C SER A 212 6.97 -9.52 -3.79
N ILE A 213 6.99 -8.57 -2.85
CA ILE A 213 6.36 -8.73 -1.54
C ILE A 213 5.83 -7.40 -1.02
N ASN A 214 4.71 -7.47 -0.29
CA ASN A 214 4.19 -6.39 0.53
C ASN A 214 3.82 -6.90 1.94
N GLU A 215 3.08 -6.13 2.72
CA GLU A 215 2.73 -6.51 4.10
C GLU A 215 1.74 -7.68 4.19
N SER A 216 1.00 -7.97 3.12
CA SER A 216 -0.09 -8.96 3.11
C SER A 216 0.16 -10.16 2.19
N SER A 217 0.99 -9.99 1.16
CA SER A 217 1.14 -10.97 0.08
C SER A 217 2.52 -10.95 -0.53
N TRP A 218 2.83 -12.01 -1.24
CA TRP A 218 4.00 -12.06 -2.12
C TRP A 218 3.64 -12.70 -3.45
N TRP A 219 4.41 -12.43 -4.47
CA TRP A 219 4.22 -12.93 -5.83
C TRP A 219 5.50 -13.58 -6.33
N LEU A 220 5.37 -14.84 -6.77
CA LEU A 220 6.43 -15.52 -7.50
C LEU A 220 6.36 -15.07 -8.97
N HIS A 221 7.49 -14.69 -9.55
CA HIS A 221 7.60 -14.29 -10.94
C HIS A 221 8.21 -15.40 -11.79
N LYS A 222 7.59 -15.70 -12.93
CA LYS A 222 8.08 -16.66 -13.92
C LYS A 222 8.12 -16.00 -15.29
N PRO A 223 9.09 -16.32 -16.13
CA PRO A 223 9.09 -15.86 -17.53
C PRO A 223 7.75 -16.15 -18.22
N SER A 224 7.32 -15.23 -19.09
CA SER A 224 6.08 -15.37 -19.90
C SER A 224 6.28 -16.33 -21.04
#